data_72bf7ce17ff371800d8f625d22e5709c
#
_entry.id   72bf7ce17ff371800d8f625d22e5709c
#
_cell.length_a   1.000
_cell.length_b   1.000
_cell.length_c   1.000
_cell.angle_alpha   90.00
_cell.angle_beta   90.00
_cell.angle_gamma   90.00
#
_symmetry.space_group_name_H-M   'P 1'
#
loop_
_entity.id
_entity.type
_entity.pdbx_description
1 polymer ?
#
loop_
_entity_poly.entity_id
_entity_poly.type
_entity_poly.pdbx_seq_one_letter_code
_entity_poly.pdbx_strand_id
1 'polypeptide(L)'
;AMAFGLPNFKLDASADSLTLENDTSLAYFRESLQRYGSSDFLVVTYTPYKGDLFDDENLNTLAEIRDELKTIKGVETVTSMLDVPLLYSPKVPVSKLKEDPRTLLQKDTDRNMAKTEFLESPIYRDLILSKDGQTTALLATMELDKKYLELVNQRDSLRIKRDTEGL
;
A
#
# COMPACT_ATOMS: atom_id res chain seq x y z
N ALA A 1 -46.82 14.00 8.58
CA ALA A 1 -45.99 15.17 8.92
C ALA A 1 -44.52 14.81 9.22
N MET A 2 -43.85 13.99 8.34
CA MET A 2 -42.45 13.59 8.57
C MET A 2 -41.49 13.95 7.42
N ALA A 3 -41.84 14.88 6.56
CA ALA A 3 -40.99 15.18 5.39
C ALA A 3 -40.07 16.39 5.55
N PHE A 4 -40.07 17.08 6.70
CA PHE A 4 -39.29 18.31 6.90
C PHE A 4 -37.79 18.09 7.15
N GLY A 5 -37.33 16.86 7.40
CA GLY A 5 -35.92 16.53 7.64
C GLY A 5 -35.12 16.05 6.42
N LEU A 6 -35.75 15.78 5.30
CA LEU A 6 -35.12 15.24 4.10
C LEU A 6 -34.01 16.10 3.46
N PRO A 7 -34.09 17.46 3.46
CA PRO A 7 -33.01 18.28 2.88
C PRO A 7 -31.67 18.18 3.63
N ASN A 8 -31.67 17.77 4.89
CA ASN A 8 -30.49 17.67 5.74
C ASN A 8 -29.99 16.24 5.91
N PHE A 9 -30.66 15.26 5.25
CA PHE A 9 -30.20 13.87 5.28
C PHE A 9 -28.93 13.73 4.46
N LYS A 10 -27.83 13.39 5.13
CA LYS A 10 -26.55 13.02 4.52
C LYS A 10 -26.28 11.56 4.84
N LEU A 11 -26.16 10.74 3.82
CA LEU A 11 -25.74 9.36 3.97
C LEU A 11 -24.23 9.34 4.20
N ASP A 12 -23.79 8.86 5.35
CA ASP A 12 -22.39 8.53 5.58
C ASP A 12 -22.13 7.12 5.02
N ALA A 13 -21.49 7.06 3.86
CA ALA A 13 -21.14 5.82 3.19
C ALA A 13 -19.69 5.36 3.49
N SER A 14 -19.07 5.91 4.53
CA SER A 14 -17.73 5.51 4.94
C SER A 14 -17.74 4.09 5.53
N ALA A 15 -16.63 3.36 5.36
CA ALA A 15 -16.47 2.03 5.97
C ALA A 15 -16.59 2.09 7.50
N ASP A 16 -16.25 3.21 8.11
CA ASP A 16 -16.40 3.47 9.54
C ASP A 16 -17.86 3.47 10.01
N SER A 17 -18.82 3.84 9.15
CA SER A 17 -20.25 3.81 9.49
C SER A 17 -20.81 2.40 9.57
N LEU A 18 -20.12 1.43 9.02
CA LEU A 18 -20.49 0.01 9.05
C LEU A 18 -19.90 -0.72 10.26
N THR A 19 -19.01 -0.09 11.01
CA THR A 19 -18.41 -0.69 12.21
C THR A 19 -19.28 -0.45 13.44
N LEU A 20 -19.35 -1.45 14.34
CA LEU A 20 -20.08 -1.33 15.59
C LEU A 20 -19.38 -0.29 16.49
N GLU A 21 -20.09 0.78 16.85
CA GLU A 21 -19.56 1.93 17.58
C GLU A 21 -18.91 1.59 18.94
N ASN A 22 -19.34 0.48 19.57
CA ASN A 22 -18.84 0.04 20.89
C ASN A 22 -17.91 -1.18 20.81
N ASP A 23 -17.30 -1.43 19.66
CA ASP A 23 -16.36 -2.55 19.52
C ASP A 23 -14.99 -2.18 20.13
N THR A 24 -14.62 -2.89 21.19
CA THR A 24 -13.31 -2.73 21.82
C THR A 24 -12.14 -3.08 20.89
N SER A 25 -12.38 -3.97 19.91
CA SER A 25 -11.41 -4.34 18.90
C SER A 25 -11.11 -3.15 17.96
N LEU A 26 -12.13 -2.33 17.67
CA LEU A 26 -11.96 -1.12 16.85
C LEU A 26 -11.12 -0.06 17.58
N ALA A 27 -11.32 0.11 18.89
CA ALA A 27 -10.51 1.01 19.70
C ALA A 27 -9.04 0.57 19.71
N TYR A 28 -8.78 -0.72 19.90
CA TYR A 28 -7.44 -1.29 19.83
C TYR A 28 -6.80 -1.15 18.45
N PHE A 29 -7.58 -1.38 17.38
CA PHE A 29 -7.11 -1.20 16.02
C PHE A 29 -6.68 0.25 15.76
N ARG A 30 -7.48 1.24 16.18
CA ARG A 30 -7.16 2.66 16.04
C ARG A 30 -5.92 3.08 16.82
N GLU A 31 -5.76 2.56 18.04
CA GLU A 31 -4.54 2.78 18.82
C GLU A 31 -3.31 2.18 18.11
N SER A 32 -3.46 0.99 17.52
CA SER A 32 -2.41 0.36 16.75
C SER A 32 -2.05 1.17 15.50
N LEU A 33 -3.03 1.73 14.78
CA LEU A 33 -2.77 2.63 13.65
C LEU A 33 -1.99 3.89 14.06
N GLN A 34 -2.31 4.49 15.22
CA GLN A 34 -1.56 5.64 15.73
C GLN A 34 -0.12 5.29 16.09
N ARG A 35 0.12 4.07 16.58
CA ARG A 35 1.43 3.61 17.03
C ARG A 35 2.34 3.14 15.91
N TYR A 36 1.77 2.45 14.90
CA TYR A 36 2.53 1.77 13.85
C TYR A 36 2.37 2.40 12.47
N GLY A 37 1.55 3.43 12.34
CA GLY A 37 1.26 4.13 11.09
C GLY A 37 0.02 3.60 10.37
N SER A 38 -0.31 4.20 9.22
CA SER A 38 -1.42 3.77 8.38
C SER A 38 -1.10 2.43 7.72
N SER A 39 -2.09 1.54 7.70
CA SER A 39 -2.05 0.33 6.88
C SER A 39 -2.73 0.51 5.52
N ASP A 40 -3.21 1.72 5.21
CA ASP A 40 -3.88 1.99 3.95
C ASP A 40 -2.87 1.99 2.81
N PHE A 41 -3.16 1.22 1.79
CA PHE A 41 -2.34 1.12 0.60
C PHE A 41 -3.18 0.93 -0.65
N LEU A 42 -2.61 1.30 -1.79
CA LEU A 42 -3.13 1.02 -3.11
C LEU A 42 -2.20 0.05 -3.82
N VAL A 43 -2.78 -0.90 -4.51
CA VAL A 43 -2.05 -1.80 -5.42
C VAL A 43 -2.31 -1.35 -6.84
N VAL A 44 -1.27 -0.94 -7.52
CA VAL A 44 -1.29 -0.59 -8.94
C VAL A 44 -0.60 -1.72 -9.70
N THR A 45 -1.26 -2.29 -10.70
CA THR A 45 -0.67 -3.35 -11.53
C THR A 45 -0.22 -2.81 -12.87
N TYR A 46 0.92 -3.29 -13.34
CA TYR A 46 1.47 -2.96 -14.63
C TYR A 46 1.69 -4.23 -15.45
N THR A 47 1.14 -4.26 -16.65
CA THR A 47 1.33 -5.31 -17.67
C THR A 47 1.78 -4.64 -18.96
N PRO A 48 2.95 -4.96 -19.51
CA PRO A 48 3.40 -4.40 -20.78
C PRO A 48 2.45 -4.75 -21.91
N TYR A 49 2.20 -3.79 -22.78
CA TYR A 49 1.41 -4.03 -23.98
C TYR A 49 2.19 -4.85 -25.04
N LYS A 50 3.53 -4.73 -25.04
CA LYS A 50 4.44 -5.43 -25.95
C LYS A 50 5.73 -5.83 -25.24
N GLY A 51 6.34 -6.93 -25.69
CA GLY A 51 7.62 -7.41 -25.17
C GLY A 51 7.50 -8.13 -23.83
N ASP A 52 8.66 -8.39 -23.22
CA ASP A 52 8.75 -9.00 -21.89
C ASP A 52 8.77 -7.89 -20.82
N LEU A 53 8.21 -8.14 -19.65
CA LEU A 53 8.23 -7.19 -18.52
C LEU A 53 9.66 -6.77 -18.15
N PHE A 54 10.64 -7.65 -18.37
CA PHE A 54 12.05 -7.40 -18.04
C PHE A 54 12.84 -6.72 -19.16
N ASP A 55 12.19 -6.34 -20.28
CA ASP A 55 12.82 -5.52 -21.31
C ASP A 55 13.12 -4.10 -20.78
N ASP A 56 14.19 -3.48 -21.27
CA ASP A 56 14.61 -2.13 -20.85
C ASP A 56 13.50 -1.09 -20.94
N GLU A 57 12.74 -1.09 -22.03
CA GLU A 57 11.65 -0.15 -22.27
C GLU A 57 10.54 -0.31 -21.21
N ASN A 58 10.18 -1.54 -20.89
CA ASN A 58 9.12 -1.83 -19.92
C ASN A 58 9.56 -1.55 -18.48
N LEU A 59 10.81 -1.84 -18.13
CA LEU A 59 11.37 -1.49 -16.81
C LEU A 59 11.49 0.02 -16.63
N ASN A 60 11.85 0.76 -17.68
CA ASN A 60 11.88 2.23 -17.63
C ASN A 60 10.47 2.80 -17.46
N THR A 61 9.48 2.30 -18.21
CA THR A 61 8.07 2.68 -18.03
C THR A 61 7.58 2.41 -16.62
N LEU A 62 7.92 1.25 -16.06
CA LEU A 62 7.58 0.91 -14.68
C LEU A 62 8.24 1.89 -13.67
N ALA A 63 9.50 2.29 -13.92
CA ALA A 63 10.19 3.28 -13.10
C ALA A 63 9.51 4.65 -13.17
N GLU A 64 9.10 5.09 -14.35
CA GLU A 64 8.35 6.33 -14.54
C GLU A 64 7.02 6.30 -13.77
N ILE A 65 6.22 5.24 -13.91
CA ILE A 65 4.97 5.07 -13.18
C ILE A 65 5.22 5.12 -11.66
N ARG A 66 6.24 4.41 -11.15
CA ARG A 66 6.61 4.42 -9.74
C ARG A 66 6.94 5.83 -9.26
N ASP A 67 7.75 6.55 -10.02
CA ASP A 67 8.23 7.87 -9.64
C ASP A 67 7.10 8.93 -9.74
N GLU A 68 6.20 8.82 -10.72
CA GLU A 68 4.99 9.64 -10.78
C GLU A 68 4.06 9.38 -9.59
N LEU A 69 3.84 8.12 -9.21
CA LEU A 69 3.03 7.78 -8.05
C LEU A 69 3.59 8.40 -6.76
N LYS A 70 4.92 8.49 -6.60
CA LYS A 70 5.58 9.15 -5.45
C LYS A 70 5.29 10.66 -5.38
N THR A 71 4.92 11.30 -6.48
CA THR A 71 4.60 12.73 -6.50
C THR A 71 3.16 13.03 -6.07
N ILE A 72 2.31 12.02 -5.98
CA ILE A 72 0.90 12.18 -5.63
C ILE A 72 0.79 12.54 -4.15
N LYS A 73 0.09 13.64 -3.87
CA LYS A 73 -0.16 14.08 -2.48
C LYS A 73 -0.91 13.00 -1.69
N GLY A 74 -0.40 12.66 -0.52
CA GLY A 74 -0.96 11.63 0.35
C GLY A 74 -0.34 10.24 0.13
N VAL A 75 0.57 10.09 -0.83
CA VAL A 75 1.39 8.87 -0.96
C VAL A 75 2.67 9.06 -0.14
N GLU A 76 2.91 8.15 0.79
CA GLU A 76 4.10 8.15 1.65
C GLU A 76 5.26 7.44 0.97
N THR A 77 5.01 6.22 0.48
CA THR A 77 6.02 5.41 -0.21
C THR A 77 5.41 4.65 -1.38
N VAL A 78 6.24 4.35 -2.39
CA VAL A 78 5.88 3.42 -3.46
C VAL A 78 6.97 2.38 -3.59
N THR A 79 6.60 1.12 -3.46
CA THR A 79 7.50 -0.03 -3.60
C THR A 79 7.09 -0.86 -4.81
N SER A 80 8.05 -1.23 -5.64
CA SER A 80 7.87 -2.06 -6.83
C SER A 80 8.94 -3.16 -6.90
N MET A 81 8.87 -4.01 -7.91
CA MET A 81 9.93 -4.98 -8.18
C MET A 81 11.30 -4.35 -8.43
N LEU A 82 11.35 -3.05 -8.76
CA LEU A 82 12.59 -2.31 -8.99
C LEU A 82 13.32 -1.95 -7.68
N ASP A 83 12.59 -1.92 -6.55
CA ASP A 83 13.07 -1.43 -5.26
C ASP A 83 13.46 -2.56 -4.30
N VAL A 84 13.05 -3.79 -4.61
CA VAL A 84 13.34 -4.95 -3.75
C VAL A 84 14.72 -5.53 -4.01
N PRO A 85 15.43 -5.98 -2.95
CA PRO A 85 16.77 -6.53 -3.09
C PRO A 85 16.74 -7.93 -3.72
N LEU A 86 17.64 -8.17 -4.65
CA LEU A 86 17.88 -9.50 -5.23
C LEU A 86 18.88 -10.27 -4.36
N LEU A 87 18.49 -11.47 -3.92
CA LEU A 87 19.26 -12.28 -2.98
C LEU A 87 20.13 -13.33 -3.69
N TYR A 88 19.70 -13.76 -4.88
CA TYR A 88 20.28 -14.89 -5.61
C TYR A 88 20.79 -14.52 -7.01
N SER A 89 20.72 -13.26 -7.41
CA SER A 89 21.01 -12.84 -8.79
C SER A 89 22.17 -11.82 -8.88
N PRO A 90 23.42 -12.22 -8.70
CA PRO A 90 24.00 -13.49 -8.24
C PRO A 90 23.93 -13.65 -6.71
N LYS A 91 24.15 -14.87 -6.18
CA LYS A 91 24.16 -15.14 -4.74
C LYS A 91 25.17 -14.25 -4.03
N VAL A 92 24.69 -13.44 -3.10
CA VAL A 92 25.51 -12.55 -2.28
C VAL A 92 25.35 -12.94 -0.81
N PRO A 93 26.42 -12.95 0.01
CA PRO A 93 26.30 -13.16 1.44
C PRO A 93 25.40 -12.08 2.06
N VAL A 94 24.53 -12.49 2.99
CA VAL A 94 23.55 -11.60 3.67
C VAL A 94 24.24 -10.39 4.33
N SER A 95 25.49 -10.53 4.75
CA SER A 95 26.29 -9.42 5.29
C SER A 95 26.53 -8.28 4.31
N LYS A 96 26.66 -8.59 3.01
CA LYS A 96 26.85 -7.60 1.95
C LYS A 96 25.56 -6.95 1.47
N LEU A 97 24.41 -7.60 1.67
CA LEU A 97 23.10 -7.05 1.29
C LEU A 97 22.74 -5.78 2.06
N LYS A 98 23.27 -5.59 3.26
CA LYS A 98 23.07 -4.36 4.05
C LYS A 98 23.87 -3.17 3.52
N GLU A 99 25.02 -3.44 2.89
CA GLU A 99 25.94 -2.40 2.41
C GLU A 99 25.66 -2.00 0.96
N ASP A 100 25.23 -2.96 0.14
CA ASP A 100 24.92 -2.74 -1.28
C ASP A 100 23.75 -3.66 -1.71
N PRO A 101 22.51 -3.27 -1.46
CA PRO A 101 21.33 -4.03 -1.88
C PRO A 101 21.22 -3.98 -3.40
N ARG A 102 21.48 -5.10 -4.06
CA ARG A 102 21.34 -5.19 -5.52
C ARG A 102 19.86 -5.14 -5.89
N THR A 103 19.53 -4.28 -6.83
CA THR A 103 18.20 -4.14 -7.39
C THR A 103 18.21 -4.42 -8.90
N LEU A 104 17.03 -4.59 -9.46
CA LEU A 104 16.87 -4.92 -10.88
C LEU A 104 17.42 -3.84 -11.83
N LEU A 105 17.51 -2.58 -11.39
CA LEU A 105 18.00 -1.46 -12.21
C LEU A 105 19.53 -1.34 -12.25
N GLN A 106 20.25 -2.10 -11.46
CA GLN A 106 21.72 -2.06 -11.50
C GLN A 106 22.25 -2.72 -12.77
N LYS A 107 23.29 -2.09 -13.37
CA LYS A 107 23.85 -2.51 -14.67
C LYS A 107 24.42 -3.93 -14.70
N ASP A 108 24.84 -4.44 -13.55
CA ASP A 108 25.48 -5.76 -13.42
C ASP A 108 24.47 -6.87 -13.04
N THR A 109 23.17 -6.57 -13.03
CA THR A 109 22.13 -7.54 -12.68
C THR A 109 21.77 -8.40 -13.89
N ASP A 110 21.93 -9.72 -13.74
CA ASP A 110 21.41 -10.68 -14.73
C ASP A 110 19.87 -10.76 -14.61
N ARG A 111 19.18 -10.22 -15.60
CA ARG A 111 17.72 -10.15 -15.62
C ARG A 111 17.04 -11.51 -15.71
N ASN A 112 17.66 -12.49 -16.36
CA ASN A 112 17.11 -13.84 -16.44
C ASN A 112 17.17 -14.52 -15.07
N MET A 113 18.29 -14.35 -14.36
CA MET A 113 18.40 -14.81 -12.97
C MET A 113 17.42 -14.08 -12.06
N ALA A 114 17.29 -12.77 -12.19
CA ALA A 114 16.35 -11.98 -11.42
C ALA A 114 14.89 -12.42 -11.67
N LYS A 115 14.50 -12.65 -12.93
CA LYS A 115 13.17 -13.15 -13.29
C LYS A 115 12.91 -14.51 -12.63
N THR A 116 13.87 -15.42 -12.68
CA THR A 116 13.79 -16.72 -12.00
C THR A 116 13.64 -16.55 -10.49
N GLU A 117 14.41 -15.64 -9.88
CA GLU A 117 14.32 -15.33 -8.46
C GLU A 117 12.93 -14.82 -8.08
N PHE A 118 12.35 -13.88 -8.83
CA PHE A 118 11.00 -13.38 -8.57
C PHE A 118 9.93 -14.47 -8.68
N LEU A 119 10.08 -15.42 -9.61
CA LEU A 119 9.10 -16.49 -9.83
C LEU A 119 9.22 -17.63 -8.81
N GLU A 120 10.42 -17.91 -8.30
CA GLU A 120 10.69 -19.08 -7.48
C GLU A 120 10.90 -18.76 -5.99
N SER A 121 11.31 -17.54 -5.66
CA SER A 121 11.57 -17.14 -4.27
C SER A 121 10.29 -17.17 -3.44
N PRO A 122 10.28 -17.82 -2.28
CA PRO A 122 9.12 -17.81 -1.38
C PRO A 122 8.78 -16.42 -0.82
N ILE A 123 9.71 -15.45 -0.95
CA ILE A 123 9.49 -14.06 -0.50
C ILE A 123 8.76 -13.25 -1.57
N TYR A 124 9.02 -13.50 -2.86
CA TYR A 124 8.54 -12.67 -3.97
C TYR A 124 7.43 -13.32 -4.78
N ARG A 125 7.41 -14.64 -4.81
CA ARG A 125 6.45 -15.42 -5.59
C ARG A 125 5.01 -15.10 -5.19
N ASP A 126 4.17 -14.88 -6.19
CA ASP A 126 2.74 -14.57 -6.05
C ASP A 126 2.43 -13.24 -5.32
N LEU A 127 3.46 -12.43 -4.97
CA LEU A 127 3.29 -11.13 -4.33
C LEU A 127 3.63 -9.96 -5.27
N ILE A 128 4.78 -10.04 -5.93
CA ILE A 128 5.32 -8.93 -6.73
C ILE A 128 5.12 -9.18 -8.21
N LEU A 129 5.16 -10.45 -8.62
CA LEU A 129 5.10 -10.86 -10.01
C LEU A 129 4.03 -11.94 -10.21
N SER A 130 3.27 -11.83 -11.30
CA SER A 130 2.33 -12.87 -11.72
C SER A 130 3.04 -14.15 -12.11
N LYS A 131 2.31 -15.28 -12.09
CA LYS A 131 2.88 -16.61 -12.40
C LYS A 131 3.46 -16.73 -13.81
N ASP A 132 2.93 -15.98 -14.75
CA ASP A 132 3.42 -15.91 -16.13
C ASP A 132 4.60 -14.94 -16.31
N GLY A 133 4.97 -14.21 -15.26
CA GLY A 133 6.06 -13.24 -15.28
C GLY A 133 5.81 -12.00 -16.13
N GLN A 134 4.54 -11.69 -16.45
CA GLN A 134 4.19 -10.57 -17.35
C GLN A 134 3.53 -9.39 -16.63
N THR A 135 3.01 -9.58 -15.43
CA THR A 135 2.36 -8.52 -14.66
C THR A 135 3.08 -8.33 -13.33
N THR A 136 3.38 -7.09 -12.99
CA THR A 136 3.94 -6.71 -11.69
C THR A 136 3.00 -5.79 -10.94
N ALA A 137 3.20 -5.70 -9.62
CA ALA A 137 2.47 -4.81 -8.74
C ALA A 137 3.39 -3.73 -8.15
N LEU A 138 2.82 -2.52 -8.03
CA LEU A 138 3.39 -1.43 -7.25
C LEU A 138 2.50 -1.24 -6.01
N LEU A 139 3.11 -1.17 -4.86
CA LEU A 139 2.44 -0.93 -3.58
C LEU A 139 2.66 0.53 -3.19
N ALA A 140 1.61 1.34 -3.26
CA ALA A 140 1.63 2.72 -2.81
C ALA A 140 1.03 2.80 -1.40
N THR A 141 1.86 3.10 -0.40
CA THR A 141 1.42 3.29 0.99
C THR A 141 0.97 4.74 1.18
N MET A 142 -0.16 4.92 1.83
CA MET A 142 -0.75 6.24 2.04
C MET A 142 -0.25 6.85 3.36
N GLU A 143 -0.10 8.18 3.36
CA GLU A 143 0.16 8.93 4.58
C GLU A 143 -1.01 8.81 5.56
N LEU A 144 -0.69 8.68 6.85
CA LEU A 144 -1.70 8.69 7.90
C LEU A 144 -2.34 10.08 8.01
N ASP A 145 -3.62 10.20 7.72
CA ASP A 145 -4.38 11.45 7.95
C ASP A 145 -4.68 11.65 9.44
N LYS A 146 -3.74 12.31 10.14
CA LYS A 146 -3.86 12.61 11.57
C LYS A 146 -5.08 13.46 11.88
N LYS A 147 -5.44 14.39 10.98
CA LYS A 147 -6.61 15.27 11.18
C LYS A 147 -7.90 14.46 11.09
N TYR A 148 -7.99 13.52 10.16
CA TYR A 148 -9.13 12.62 10.08
C TYR A 148 -9.29 11.81 11.37
N LEU A 149 -8.21 11.22 11.89
CA LEU A 149 -8.24 10.45 13.14
C LEU A 149 -8.65 11.32 14.34
N GLU A 150 -8.18 12.54 14.44
CA GLU A 150 -8.60 13.48 15.48
C GLU A 150 -10.10 13.77 15.41
N LEU A 151 -10.62 14.02 14.21
CA LEU A 151 -12.05 14.28 14.00
C LEU A 151 -12.92 13.05 14.33
N VAL A 152 -12.46 11.86 13.95
CA VAL A 152 -13.13 10.61 14.32
C VAL A 152 -13.17 10.42 15.83
N ASN A 153 -12.06 10.65 16.53
CA ASN A 153 -12.00 10.54 17.99
C ASN A 153 -12.91 11.59 18.68
N GLN A 154 -12.96 12.81 18.17
CA GLN A 154 -13.86 13.84 18.67
C GLN A 154 -15.32 13.45 18.45
N ARG A 155 -15.69 12.97 17.27
CA ARG A 155 -17.01 12.46 16.96
C ARG A 155 -17.45 11.38 17.95
N ASP A 156 -16.59 10.38 18.14
CA ASP A 156 -16.90 9.25 19.01
C ASP A 156 -17.03 9.66 20.46
N SER A 157 -16.19 10.59 20.94
CA SER A 157 -16.31 11.16 22.28
C SER A 157 -17.63 11.90 22.48
N LEU A 158 -18.10 12.65 21.48
CA LEU A 158 -19.39 13.36 21.53
C LEU A 158 -20.57 12.38 21.49
N ARG A 159 -20.48 11.29 20.74
CA ARG A 159 -21.50 10.24 20.70
C ARG A 159 -21.64 9.53 22.04
N ILE A 160 -20.51 9.15 22.66
CA ILE A 160 -20.51 8.53 24.00
C ILE A 160 -21.15 9.49 25.03
N LYS A 161 -20.81 10.78 25.01
CA LYS A 161 -21.44 11.76 25.90
C LYS A 161 -22.94 11.86 25.69
N ARG A 162 -23.40 11.96 24.43
CA ARG A 162 -24.83 11.97 24.11
C ARG A 162 -25.53 10.75 24.68
N ASP A 163 -24.98 9.55 24.48
CA ASP A 163 -25.61 8.30 24.89
C ASP A 163 -25.59 8.09 26.43
N THR A 164 -24.61 8.68 27.13
CA THR A 164 -24.52 8.62 28.60
C THR A 164 -25.33 9.71 29.30
N GLU A 165 -25.47 10.89 28.68
CA GLU A 165 -26.21 12.02 29.24
C GLU A 165 -27.67 12.10 28.81
N GLY A 166 -28.12 11.19 27.92
CA GLY A 166 -29.51 11.10 27.49
C GLY A 166 -30.01 12.28 26.64
N LEU A 167 -29.09 12.96 25.94
CA LEU A 167 -29.37 14.11 25.07
C LEU A 167 -29.76 13.68 23.66
#